data_7de993065bfb83f616e3ee214dedbde0
#
_entry.id   7de993065bfb83f616e3ee214dedbde0
#
_cell.length_a   1.000
_cell.length_b   1.000
_cell.length_c   1.000
_cell.angle_alpha   90.00
_cell.angle_beta   90.00
_cell.angle_gamma   90.00
#
_symmetry.space_group_name_H-M   'P 1'
#
loop_
_entity.id
_entity.type
_entity.pdbx_description
1 polymer ?
#
loop_
_entity_poly.entity_id
_entity_poly.type
_entity_poly.pdbx_seq_one_letter_code
_entity_poly.pdbx_strand_id
1 'polypeptide(L)'
;MTDMKEQILRYVSPEYPWADRFTFLPQVDSTNDYLKKLAAQGAPHGTVALSDHQTGGHGRRGRSFLSPPGVGLYLSILLRPECPPTRLMHLTCAAGVAMCDAIEKSVGFRPGIKWTNDIVYGKRKLGGILTELRLNAQGLVDYAIVGIGINCCQNPQDFPPEIREVAGSLAMAAGHPVDRFRVAAAELDALYAMSRELLEPEAMLSQYRNDCVTIGQEVSLVRGDEVRHGKALDVDAEGALVVRFPDGHTEAVNSGEVSVRGMYGYV
;
A
#
# COMPACT_ATOMS: atom_id res chain seq x y z
N MET A 1 3.15 28.90 -12.26
CA MET A 1 3.55 27.55 -11.87
C MET A 1 2.44 26.62 -12.32
N THR A 2 2.72 25.64 -13.18
CA THR A 2 1.73 24.65 -13.62
C THR A 2 1.27 23.85 -12.39
N ASP A 3 -0.03 23.69 -12.22
CA ASP A 3 -0.61 22.93 -11.12
C ASP A 3 -0.07 21.50 -11.14
N MET A 4 0.40 20.97 -10.02
CA MET A 4 0.92 19.59 -9.92
C MET A 4 -0.14 18.58 -10.33
N LYS A 5 -1.41 18.83 -10.03
CA LYS A 5 -2.53 18.02 -10.52
C LYS A 5 -2.54 17.92 -12.05
N GLU A 6 -2.42 19.06 -12.74
CA GLU A 6 -2.39 19.07 -14.22
C GLU A 6 -1.18 18.33 -14.77
N GLN A 7 -0.01 18.43 -14.12
CA GLN A 7 1.18 17.71 -14.56
C GLN A 7 1.00 16.19 -14.46
N ILE A 8 0.42 15.70 -13.35
CA ILE A 8 0.13 14.29 -13.16
C ILE A 8 -0.90 13.79 -14.18
N LEU A 9 -2.00 14.52 -14.36
CA LEU A 9 -3.07 14.14 -15.27
C LEU A 9 -2.66 14.07 -16.75
N ARG A 10 -1.54 14.68 -17.15
CA ARG A 10 -0.97 14.52 -18.51
C ARG A 10 -0.43 13.12 -18.79
N TYR A 11 -0.08 12.36 -17.74
CA TYR A 11 0.48 11.01 -17.87
C TYR A 11 -0.55 9.92 -17.57
N VAL A 12 -1.70 10.27 -17.02
CA VAL A 12 -2.78 9.31 -16.73
C VAL A 12 -3.42 8.85 -18.03
N SER A 13 -3.91 7.62 -18.06
CA SER A 13 -4.64 7.07 -19.21
C SER A 13 -5.82 7.97 -19.61
N PRO A 14 -6.06 8.19 -20.91
CA PRO A 14 -7.24 8.93 -21.37
C PRO A 14 -8.57 8.34 -20.87
N GLU A 15 -8.57 7.06 -20.53
CA GLU A 15 -9.74 6.33 -20.04
C GLU A 15 -9.93 6.44 -18.52
N TYR A 16 -9.05 7.13 -17.79
CA TYR A 16 -9.15 7.31 -16.34
C TYR A 16 -10.35 8.18 -15.96
N PRO A 17 -11.36 7.63 -15.26
CA PRO A 17 -12.66 8.32 -15.13
C PRO A 17 -12.75 9.27 -13.93
N TRP A 18 -11.72 9.33 -13.05
CA TRP A 18 -11.77 10.06 -11.78
C TRP A 18 -10.92 11.33 -11.75
N ALA A 19 -10.57 11.88 -12.89
CA ALA A 19 -9.76 13.09 -13.00
C ALA A 19 -10.41 14.31 -12.31
N ASP A 20 -11.73 14.40 -12.34
CA ASP A 20 -12.55 15.41 -11.64
C ASP A 20 -12.63 15.18 -10.12
N ARG A 21 -12.40 13.94 -9.66
CA ARG A 21 -12.41 13.54 -8.24
C ARG A 21 -11.03 13.47 -7.61
N PHE A 22 -10.00 13.84 -8.36
CA PHE A 22 -8.62 13.88 -7.90
C PHE A 22 -8.29 15.25 -7.32
N THR A 23 -7.82 15.29 -6.07
CA THR A 23 -7.36 16.48 -5.36
C THR A 23 -5.88 16.36 -5.05
N PHE A 24 -5.10 17.37 -5.44
CA PHE A 24 -3.72 17.53 -5.00
C PHE A 24 -3.67 18.49 -3.81
N LEU A 25 -2.96 18.08 -2.75
CA LEU A 25 -2.77 18.83 -1.51
C LEU A 25 -1.27 19.10 -1.31
N PRO A 26 -0.79 20.37 -1.34
CA PRO A 26 0.62 20.65 -1.07
C PRO A 26 1.06 20.12 0.30
N GLN A 27 0.19 20.21 1.31
CA GLN A 27 0.38 19.68 2.64
C GLN A 27 -0.95 19.29 3.26
N VAL A 28 -0.96 18.21 4.03
CA VAL A 28 -2.09 17.73 4.82
C VAL A 28 -1.59 17.01 6.08
N ASP A 29 -2.43 16.81 7.07
CA ASP A 29 -2.15 15.94 8.21
C ASP A 29 -1.98 14.48 7.74
N SER A 30 -3.01 13.92 7.11
CA SER A 30 -3.03 12.59 6.51
C SER A 30 -4.02 12.57 5.35
N THR A 31 -3.61 11.99 4.22
CA THR A 31 -4.51 11.79 3.06
C THR A 31 -5.65 10.83 3.40
N ASN A 32 -5.41 9.82 4.24
CA ASN A 32 -6.46 8.93 4.74
C ASN A 32 -7.49 9.71 5.56
N ASP A 33 -7.05 10.53 6.52
CA ASP A 33 -7.95 11.30 7.38
C ASP A 33 -8.70 12.40 6.60
N TYR A 34 -8.06 12.96 5.58
CA TYR A 34 -8.71 13.86 4.65
C TYR A 34 -9.87 13.16 3.92
N LEU A 35 -9.63 11.97 3.36
CA LEU A 35 -10.67 11.21 2.67
C LEU A 35 -11.76 10.68 3.61
N LYS A 36 -11.45 10.34 4.87
CA LYS A 36 -12.48 9.99 5.88
C LYS A 36 -13.46 11.14 6.09
N LYS A 37 -12.95 12.38 6.19
CA LYS A 37 -13.79 13.58 6.31
C LYS A 37 -14.70 13.76 5.09
N LEU A 38 -14.15 13.60 3.89
CA LEU A 38 -14.93 13.68 2.65
C LEU A 38 -15.94 12.51 2.52
N ALA A 39 -15.56 11.30 2.91
CA ALA A 39 -16.44 10.13 2.88
C ALA A 39 -17.66 10.33 3.77
N ALA A 40 -17.49 10.93 4.97
CA ALA A 40 -18.58 11.30 5.87
C ALA A 40 -19.51 12.38 5.29
N GLN A 41 -19.04 13.16 4.33
CA GLN A 41 -19.80 14.18 3.60
C GLN A 41 -20.44 13.63 2.30
N GLY A 42 -20.33 12.32 2.05
CA GLY A 42 -20.92 11.68 0.88
C GLY A 42 -20.04 11.69 -0.38
N ALA A 43 -18.73 11.92 -0.26
CA ALA A 43 -17.84 11.84 -1.42
C ALA A 43 -18.00 10.50 -2.16
N PRO A 44 -18.01 10.48 -3.51
CA PRO A 44 -18.28 9.29 -4.31
C PRO A 44 -17.10 8.30 -4.32
N HIS A 45 -17.41 7.06 -4.73
CA HIS A 45 -16.40 6.06 -5.09
C HIS A 45 -15.39 6.64 -6.08
N GLY A 46 -14.10 6.32 -5.92
CA GLY A 46 -13.03 6.83 -6.78
C GLY A 46 -12.58 8.26 -6.45
N THR A 47 -12.97 8.82 -5.31
CA THR A 47 -12.37 10.09 -4.82
C THR A 47 -10.94 9.83 -4.38
N VAL A 48 -10.01 10.64 -4.87
CA VAL A 48 -8.57 10.50 -4.64
C VAL A 48 -7.99 11.78 -4.03
N ALA A 49 -7.13 11.62 -3.04
CA ALA A 49 -6.28 12.66 -2.49
C ALA A 49 -4.81 12.25 -2.62
N LEU A 50 -3.98 13.12 -3.18
CA LEU A 50 -2.54 12.98 -3.22
C LEU A 50 -1.90 14.20 -2.57
N SER A 51 -0.91 13.99 -1.72
CA SER A 51 -0.16 15.05 -1.05
C SER A 51 1.32 14.98 -1.32
N ASP A 52 1.96 16.14 -1.38
CA ASP A 52 3.42 16.26 -1.43
C ASP A 52 4.06 16.13 -0.03
N HIS A 53 3.30 16.44 1.03
CA HIS A 53 3.76 16.41 2.41
C HIS A 53 2.66 16.00 3.38
N GLN A 54 2.93 15.01 4.24
CA GLN A 54 2.05 14.70 5.37
C GLN A 54 2.76 15.03 6.70
N THR A 55 2.08 15.79 7.56
CA THR A 55 2.58 16.12 8.91
C THR A 55 2.26 15.07 9.95
N GLY A 56 1.29 14.20 9.67
CA GLY A 56 0.81 13.12 10.52
C GLY A 56 0.58 11.83 9.74
N GLY A 57 1.51 11.46 8.84
CA GLY A 57 1.39 10.23 8.06
C GLY A 57 1.29 8.98 8.95
N HIS A 58 0.28 8.14 8.71
CA HIS A 58 -0.01 6.95 9.50
C HIS A 58 0.53 5.68 8.85
N GLY A 59 1.05 4.80 9.68
CA GLY A 59 1.33 3.42 9.37
C GLY A 59 0.46 2.48 10.21
N ARG A 60 0.54 1.19 9.95
CA ARG A 60 -0.20 0.17 10.72
C ARG A 60 0.21 0.17 12.19
N ARG A 61 -0.75 -0.15 13.07
CA ARG A 61 -0.55 -0.31 14.53
C ARG A 61 0.01 0.94 15.21
N GLY A 62 -0.47 2.13 14.81
CA GLY A 62 -0.07 3.40 15.41
C GLY A 62 1.35 3.86 15.07
N ARG A 63 2.03 3.22 14.14
CA ARG A 63 3.32 3.71 13.63
C ARG A 63 3.12 4.92 12.75
N SER A 64 4.11 5.78 12.66
CA SER A 64 4.14 6.89 11.70
C SER A 64 4.75 6.44 10.37
N PHE A 65 4.35 7.09 9.28
CA PHE A 65 5.01 7.01 7.99
C PHE A 65 5.65 8.36 7.70
N LEU A 66 6.98 8.39 7.58
CA LEU A 66 7.73 9.61 7.31
C LEU A 66 7.40 10.13 5.91
N SER A 67 6.88 11.33 5.82
CA SER A 67 6.30 11.89 4.60
C SER A 67 6.83 13.29 4.27
N PRO A 68 8.16 13.47 4.06
CA PRO A 68 8.75 14.78 3.79
C PRO A 68 8.33 15.31 2.41
N PRO A 69 8.29 16.65 2.23
CA PRO A 69 7.90 17.27 0.97
C PRO A 69 8.92 17.04 -0.14
N GLY A 70 8.44 17.00 -1.37
CA GLY A 70 9.27 17.04 -2.57
C GLY A 70 9.92 15.72 -2.99
N VAL A 71 9.86 14.66 -2.18
CA VAL A 71 10.64 13.42 -2.42
C VAL A 71 9.82 12.14 -2.42
N GLY A 72 8.62 12.15 -1.85
CA GLY A 72 7.70 11.00 -1.82
C GLY A 72 6.39 11.26 -2.55
N LEU A 73 5.52 10.25 -2.55
CA LEU A 73 4.12 10.33 -2.96
C LEU A 73 3.26 9.76 -1.84
N TYR A 74 2.21 10.48 -1.46
CA TYR A 74 1.30 10.10 -0.37
C TYR A 74 -0.12 10.20 -0.92
N LEU A 75 -0.65 9.05 -1.35
CA LEU A 75 -1.92 8.94 -2.05
C LEU A 75 -2.92 8.15 -1.22
N SER A 76 -4.19 8.56 -1.25
CA SER A 76 -5.29 7.75 -0.73
C SER A 76 -6.44 7.74 -1.71
N ILE A 77 -7.14 6.59 -1.80
CA ILE A 77 -8.35 6.42 -2.60
C ILE A 77 -9.52 5.97 -1.73
N LEU A 78 -10.70 6.53 -2.00
CA LEU A 78 -11.97 6.16 -1.40
C LEU A 78 -12.73 5.18 -2.29
N LEU A 79 -13.04 4.01 -1.77
CA LEU A 79 -13.83 2.97 -2.43
C LEU A 79 -15.17 2.76 -1.71
N ARG A 80 -16.26 2.52 -2.45
CA ARG A 80 -17.59 2.17 -1.90
C ARG A 80 -18.09 0.89 -2.58
N PRO A 81 -17.65 -0.28 -2.12
CA PRO A 81 -17.95 -1.55 -2.79
C PRO A 81 -19.32 -2.17 -2.38
N GLU A 82 -20.01 -1.62 -1.38
CA GLU A 82 -21.33 -2.09 -0.88
C GLU A 82 -21.42 -3.61 -0.68
N CYS A 83 -20.41 -4.20 -0.04
CA CYS A 83 -20.32 -5.64 0.20
C CYS A 83 -20.04 -5.96 1.67
N PRO A 84 -20.21 -7.22 2.11
CA PRO A 84 -19.74 -7.65 3.42
C PRO A 84 -18.22 -7.47 3.56
N PRO A 85 -17.69 -7.11 4.75
CA PRO A 85 -16.26 -6.88 4.97
C PRO A 85 -15.38 -8.10 4.65
N THR A 86 -15.94 -9.30 4.77
CA THR A 86 -15.25 -10.56 4.40
C THR A 86 -14.88 -10.63 2.92
N ARG A 87 -15.63 -9.94 2.04
CA ARG A 87 -15.34 -9.84 0.61
C ARG A 87 -14.17 -8.89 0.29
N LEU A 88 -13.60 -8.20 1.29
CA LEU A 88 -12.50 -7.24 1.13
C LEU A 88 -11.27 -7.55 1.98
N MET A 89 -11.18 -8.73 2.58
CA MET A 89 -10.03 -9.12 3.41
C MET A 89 -8.71 -9.03 2.63
N HIS A 90 -8.74 -9.31 1.34
CA HIS A 90 -7.61 -9.22 0.41
C HIS A 90 -7.28 -7.80 -0.09
N LEU A 91 -8.02 -6.76 0.28
CA LEU A 91 -7.88 -5.38 -0.28
C LEU A 91 -6.45 -4.84 -0.18
N THR A 92 -5.75 -5.11 0.92
CA THR A 92 -4.35 -4.69 1.08
C THR A 92 -3.43 -5.41 0.10
N CYS A 93 -3.69 -6.69 -0.18
CA CYS A 93 -2.96 -7.47 -1.18
C CYS A 93 -3.19 -6.92 -2.59
N ALA A 94 -4.46 -6.58 -2.91
CA ALA A 94 -4.83 -5.97 -4.18
C ALA A 94 -4.09 -4.65 -4.42
N ALA A 95 -4.07 -3.78 -3.41
CA ALA A 95 -3.32 -2.52 -3.49
C ALA A 95 -1.81 -2.76 -3.63
N GLY A 96 -1.27 -3.82 -3.03
CA GLY A 96 0.13 -4.22 -3.19
C GLY A 96 0.48 -4.56 -4.63
N VAL A 97 -0.32 -5.40 -5.28
CA VAL A 97 -0.13 -5.76 -6.71
C VAL A 97 -0.26 -4.51 -7.59
N ALA A 98 -1.28 -3.68 -7.36
CA ALA A 98 -1.46 -2.44 -8.11
C ALA A 98 -0.23 -1.52 -8.01
N MET A 99 0.42 -1.44 -6.84
CA MET A 99 1.65 -0.67 -6.69
C MET A 99 2.84 -1.32 -7.40
N CYS A 100 2.95 -2.64 -7.39
CA CYS A 100 3.98 -3.33 -8.17
C CYS A 100 3.83 -3.05 -9.67
N ASP A 101 2.62 -3.11 -10.21
CA ASP A 101 2.30 -2.79 -11.60
C ASP A 101 2.63 -1.33 -11.94
N ALA A 102 2.24 -0.39 -11.07
CA ALA A 102 2.51 1.03 -11.26
C ALA A 102 4.02 1.34 -11.28
N ILE A 103 4.79 0.76 -10.36
CA ILE A 103 6.24 0.95 -10.30
C ILE A 103 6.93 0.30 -11.51
N GLU A 104 6.54 -0.91 -11.88
CA GLU A 104 7.09 -1.57 -13.07
C GLU A 104 6.84 -0.75 -14.34
N LYS A 105 5.61 -0.27 -14.54
CA LYS A 105 5.22 0.56 -15.69
C LYS A 105 5.98 1.89 -15.75
N SER A 106 6.19 2.55 -14.59
CA SER A 106 6.70 3.92 -14.51
C SER A 106 8.22 4.02 -14.31
N VAL A 107 8.84 3.01 -13.70
CA VAL A 107 10.27 3.02 -13.30
C VAL A 107 11.07 1.91 -13.99
N GLY A 108 10.41 0.84 -14.47
CA GLY A 108 11.04 -0.23 -15.25
C GLY A 108 11.56 -1.41 -14.44
N PHE A 109 11.21 -1.52 -13.14
CA PHE A 109 11.47 -2.72 -12.35
C PHE A 109 10.24 -3.09 -11.52
N ARG A 110 10.01 -4.38 -11.31
CA ARG A 110 8.95 -4.88 -10.45
C ARG A 110 9.45 -5.08 -9.03
N PRO A 111 8.91 -4.38 -8.02
CA PRO A 111 9.25 -4.61 -6.62
C PRO A 111 8.57 -5.89 -6.10
N GLY A 112 9.00 -6.35 -4.92
CA GLY A 112 8.30 -7.39 -4.18
C GLY A 112 7.38 -6.83 -3.11
N ILE A 113 6.54 -7.70 -2.54
CA ILE A 113 5.65 -7.37 -1.44
C ILE A 113 6.07 -8.19 -0.21
N LYS A 114 6.47 -7.50 0.87
CA LYS A 114 6.57 -8.15 2.18
C LYS A 114 5.18 -8.18 2.79
N TRP A 115 4.69 -9.37 3.09
CA TRP A 115 3.35 -9.59 3.62
C TRP A 115 3.10 -8.71 4.85
N THR A 116 2.05 -7.97 4.86
CA THR A 116 0.96 -7.94 3.88
C THR A 116 0.98 -6.66 3.02
N ASN A 117 1.74 -5.64 3.41
CA ASN A 117 1.51 -4.23 3.03
C ASN A 117 2.78 -3.43 2.72
N ASP A 118 3.97 -4.03 2.78
CA ASP A 118 5.21 -3.30 2.54
C ASP A 118 5.73 -3.58 1.11
N ILE A 119 5.91 -2.53 0.33
CA ILE A 119 6.56 -2.59 -0.98
C ILE A 119 8.06 -2.57 -0.75
N VAL A 120 8.77 -3.57 -1.30
CA VAL A 120 10.19 -3.78 -1.01
C VAL A 120 10.99 -4.05 -2.29
N TYR A 121 12.27 -3.68 -2.28
CA TYR A 121 13.23 -4.07 -3.30
C TYR A 121 14.58 -4.37 -2.66
N GLY A 122 15.12 -5.55 -2.95
CA GLY A 122 16.25 -6.07 -2.20
C GLY A 122 15.88 -6.20 -0.70
N LYS A 123 16.68 -5.54 0.16
CA LYS A 123 16.45 -5.52 1.61
C LYS A 123 15.83 -4.21 2.12
N ARG A 124 15.28 -3.38 1.22
CA ARG A 124 14.82 -2.03 1.56
C ARG A 124 13.33 -1.88 1.31
N LYS A 125 12.65 -1.21 2.25
CA LYS A 125 11.26 -0.81 2.11
C LYS A 125 11.17 0.45 1.27
N LEU A 126 10.45 0.39 0.16
CA LEU A 126 10.20 1.51 -0.75
C LEU A 126 8.89 2.22 -0.43
N GLY A 127 7.95 1.53 0.22
CA GLY A 127 6.64 2.09 0.50
C GLY A 127 5.82 1.20 1.43
N GLY A 128 4.63 1.69 1.75
CA GLY A 128 3.68 0.96 2.58
C GLY A 128 2.24 1.32 2.27
N ILE A 129 1.34 0.39 2.57
CA ILE A 129 -0.09 0.49 2.33
C ILE A 129 -0.83 0.43 3.65
N LEU A 130 -1.84 1.28 3.83
CA LEU A 130 -2.73 1.30 4.98
C LEU A 130 -4.18 1.31 4.52
N THR A 131 -4.87 0.19 4.70
CA THR A 131 -6.30 0.07 4.41
C THR A 131 -7.12 0.26 5.67
N GLU A 132 -8.19 1.06 5.57
CA GLU A 132 -9.12 1.35 6.65
C GLU A 132 -10.55 1.19 6.15
N LEU A 133 -11.39 0.51 6.92
CA LEU A 133 -12.78 0.22 6.57
C LEU A 133 -13.73 0.91 7.56
N ARG A 134 -14.87 1.37 7.06
CA ARG A 134 -16.01 1.75 7.86
C ARG A 134 -17.24 0.92 7.46
N LEU A 135 -17.95 0.41 8.46
CA LEU A 135 -19.19 -0.32 8.25
C LEU A 135 -20.39 0.60 8.49
N ASN A 136 -21.45 0.38 7.73
CA ASN A 136 -22.75 1.01 7.93
C ASN A 136 -23.56 0.26 9.01
N ALA A 137 -24.78 0.75 9.30
CA ALA A 137 -25.65 0.16 10.32
C ALA A 137 -26.11 -1.28 9.99
N GLN A 138 -26.02 -1.71 8.73
CA GLN A 138 -26.36 -3.04 8.26
C GLN A 138 -25.16 -4.01 8.31
N GLY A 139 -23.98 -3.56 8.75
CA GLY A 139 -22.74 -4.35 8.81
C GLY A 139 -22.04 -4.51 7.45
N LEU A 140 -22.48 -3.80 6.41
CA LEU A 140 -21.81 -3.75 5.11
C LEU A 140 -20.76 -2.65 5.10
N VAL A 141 -19.79 -2.76 4.19
CA VAL A 141 -18.77 -1.73 4.00
C VAL A 141 -19.43 -0.45 3.45
N ASP A 142 -19.46 0.59 4.27
CA ASP A 142 -19.88 1.94 3.86
C ASP A 142 -18.80 2.53 2.94
N TYR A 143 -17.56 2.44 3.37
CA TYR A 143 -16.40 2.78 2.54
C TYR A 143 -15.12 2.08 3.01
N ALA A 144 -14.20 1.98 2.06
CA ALA A 144 -12.80 1.61 2.30
C ALA A 144 -11.89 2.75 1.86
N ILE A 145 -10.86 3.05 2.65
CA ILE A 145 -9.79 3.96 2.26
C ILE A 145 -8.51 3.16 2.13
N VAL A 146 -7.85 3.26 0.98
CA VAL A 146 -6.55 2.67 0.72
C VAL A 146 -5.54 3.80 0.65
N GLY A 147 -4.72 3.94 1.69
CA GLY A 147 -3.61 4.87 1.76
C GLY A 147 -2.31 4.22 1.33
N ILE A 148 -1.53 4.93 0.54
CA ILE A 148 -0.28 4.48 -0.05
C ILE A 148 0.77 5.55 0.16
N GLY A 149 1.91 5.16 0.74
CA GLY A 149 3.09 6.00 0.82
C GLY A 149 4.24 5.37 0.06
N ILE A 150 4.78 6.06 -0.94
CA ILE A 150 5.94 5.61 -1.73
C ILE A 150 7.09 6.62 -1.57
N ASN A 151 8.26 6.11 -1.21
CA ASN A 151 9.51 6.84 -1.23
C ASN A 151 10.02 6.87 -2.67
N CYS A 152 10.02 8.04 -3.31
CA CYS A 152 10.41 8.15 -4.72
C CYS A 152 11.86 8.60 -4.91
N CYS A 153 12.23 9.72 -4.32
CA CYS A 153 13.49 10.43 -4.62
C CYS A 153 14.41 10.59 -3.41
N GLN A 154 14.05 10.04 -2.24
CA GLN A 154 14.88 10.12 -1.04
C GLN A 154 16.26 9.49 -1.27
N ASN A 155 17.31 10.13 -0.73
CA ASN A 155 18.65 9.56 -0.58
C ASN A 155 18.78 8.92 0.81
N PRO A 156 19.81 8.09 1.07
CA PRO A 156 19.98 7.46 2.38
C PRO A 156 20.03 8.45 3.55
N GLN A 157 20.54 9.67 3.34
CA GLN A 157 20.66 10.71 4.36
C GLN A 157 19.30 11.36 4.74
N ASP A 158 18.31 11.24 3.86
CA ASP A 158 16.95 11.76 4.10
C ASP A 158 16.17 10.88 5.09
N PHE A 159 16.65 9.66 5.34
CA PHE A 159 16.06 8.76 6.34
C PHE A 159 16.72 8.91 7.70
N PRO A 160 15.94 8.89 8.80
CA PRO A 160 16.46 8.83 10.15
C PRO A 160 17.46 7.66 10.32
N PRO A 161 18.50 7.81 11.16
CA PRO A 161 19.52 6.78 11.37
C PRO A 161 18.94 5.39 11.66
N GLU A 162 17.84 5.34 12.43
CA GLU A 162 17.21 4.11 12.92
C GLU A 162 16.60 3.25 11.81
N ILE A 163 16.22 3.87 10.68
CA ILE A 163 15.61 3.15 9.54
C ILE A 163 16.45 3.21 8.25
N ARG A 164 17.56 3.93 8.24
CA ARG A 164 18.38 4.19 7.05
C ARG A 164 18.84 2.92 6.33
N GLU A 165 19.12 1.85 7.08
CA GLU A 165 19.57 0.58 6.50
C GLU A 165 18.43 -0.23 5.87
N VAL A 166 17.20 -0.01 6.32
CA VAL A 166 16.02 -0.78 5.90
C VAL A 166 15.04 0.02 5.03
N ALA A 167 15.15 1.34 5.02
CA ALA A 167 14.39 2.21 4.12
C ALA A 167 15.12 2.40 2.78
N GLY A 168 14.34 2.61 1.75
CA GLY A 168 14.83 2.92 0.41
C GLY A 168 13.83 3.76 -0.37
N SER A 169 14.23 4.18 -1.55
CA SER A 169 13.37 4.88 -2.50
C SER A 169 13.43 4.23 -3.89
N LEU A 170 12.48 4.61 -4.74
CA LEU A 170 12.48 4.15 -6.14
C LEU A 170 13.76 4.56 -6.86
N ALA A 171 14.25 5.79 -6.63
CA ALA A 171 15.50 6.28 -7.23
C ALA A 171 16.72 5.48 -6.76
N MET A 172 16.77 5.10 -5.47
CA MET A 172 17.83 4.23 -4.95
C MET A 172 17.78 2.83 -5.57
N ALA A 173 16.58 2.27 -5.76
CA ALA A 173 16.39 0.95 -6.35
C ALA A 173 16.71 0.94 -7.85
N ALA A 174 16.30 1.97 -8.57
CA ALA A 174 16.53 2.12 -10.00
C ALA A 174 17.98 2.52 -10.36
N GLY A 175 18.71 3.15 -9.44
CA GLY A 175 20.04 3.70 -9.69
C GLY A 175 20.04 5.00 -10.52
N HIS A 176 18.89 5.63 -10.74
CA HIS A 176 18.73 6.88 -11.47
C HIS A 176 17.55 7.71 -10.93
N PRO A 177 17.46 9.02 -11.26
CA PRO A 177 16.34 9.85 -10.89
C PRO A 177 15.01 9.32 -11.42
N VAL A 178 13.94 9.44 -10.63
CA VAL A 178 12.59 8.99 -10.94
C VAL A 178 11.65 10.19 -11.06
N ASP A 179 10.80 10.17 -12.10
CA ASP A 179 9.76 11.18 -12.31
C ASP A 179 8.53 10.83 -11.46
N ARG A 180 8.36 11.54 -10.35
CA ARG A 180 7.22 11.36 -9.43
C ARG A 180 5.86 11.56 -10.08
N PHE A 181 5.74 12.41 -11.11
CA PHE A 181 4.46 12.63 -11.79
C PHE A 181 4.05 11.42 -12.62
N ARG A 182 5.01 10.75 -13.26
CA ARG A 182 4.77 9.49 -13.98
C ARG A 182 4.42 8.35 -13.02
N VAL A 183 5.08 8.28 -11.85
CA VAL A 183 4.75 7.30 -10.82
C VAL A 183 3.34 7.54 -10.30
N ALA A 184 2.99 8.78 -9.93
CA ALA A 184 1.64 9.12 -9.44
C ALA A 184 0.55 8.79 -10.48
N ALA A 185 0.78 9.09 -11.75
CA ALA A 185 -0.16 8.74 -12.82
C ALA A 185 -0.34 7.22 -12.98
N ALA A 186 0.76 6.46 -12.92
CA ALA A 186 0.70 5.01 -12.97
C ALA A 186 -0.02 4.42 -11.74
N GLU A 187 0.15 4.99 -10.53
CA GLU A 187 -0.60 4.62 -9.33
C GLU A 187 -2.11 4.85 -9.52
N LEU A 188 -2.51 6.01 -10.09
CA LEU A 188 -3.91 6.32 -10.37
C LEU A 188 -4.53 5.29 -11.33
N ASP A 189 -3.87 4.99 -12.44
CA ASP A 189 -4.31 3.99 -13.42
C ASP A 189 -4.43 2.59 -12.79
N ALA A 190 -3.43 2.16 -12.03
CA ALA A 190 -3.40 0.85 -11.40
C ALA A 190 -4.48 0.69 -10.32
N LEU A 191 -4.73 1.73 -9.53
CA LEU A 191 -5.81 1.74 -8.53
C LEU A 191 -7.20 1.73 -9.17
N TYR A 192 -7.36 2.40 -10.31
CA TYR A 192 -8.60 2.29 -11.08
C TYR A 192 -8.81 0.87 -11.59
N ALA A 193 -7.80 0.25 -12.21
CA ALA A 193 -7.87 -1.14 -12.66
C ALA A 193 -8.21 -2.10 -11.51
N MET A 194 -7.49 -2.00 -10.38
CA MET A 194 -7.75 -2.75 -9.15
C MET A 194 -9.21 -2.62 -8.68
N SER A 195 -9.77 -1.42 -8.72
CA SER A 195 -11.13 -1.16 -8.22
C SER A 195 -12.22 -1.88 -9.03
N ARG A 196 -11.97 -2.15 -10.31
CA ARG A 196 -12.90 -2.85 -11.20
C ARG A 196 -12.96 -4.35 -10.95
N GLU A 197 -11.88 -4.93 -10.43
CA GLU A 197 -11.73 -6.36 -10.18
C GLU A 197 -11.76 -6.71 -8.70
N LEU A 198 -12.13 -5.73 -7.86
CA LEU A 198 -12.03 -5.83 -6.40
C LEU A 198 -12.80 -7.00 -5.79
N LEU A 199 -13.91 -7.42 -6.38
CA LEU A 199 -14.76 -8.51 -5.90
C LEU A 199 -14.47 -9.86 -6.59
N GLU A 200 -13.51 -9.92 -7.51
CA GLU A 200 -13.06 -11.10 -8.24
C GLU A 200 -11.54 -11.29 -8.08
N PRO A 201 -11.05 -11.63 -6.86
CA PRO A 201 -9.65 -11.48 -6.49
C PRO A 201 -8.71 -12.58 -7.00
N GLU A 202 -9.16 -13.63 -7.69
CA GLU A 202 -8.35 -14.81 -8.00
C GLU A 202 -7.07 -14.49 -8.80
N ALA A 203 -7.21 -13.71 -9.88
CA ALA A 203 -6.07 -13.36 -10.73
C ALA A 203 -5.07 -12.48 -9.96
N MET A 204 -5.59 -11.50 -9.23
CA MET A 204 -4.80 -10.58 -8.39
C MET A 204 -4.10 -11.33 -7.25
N LEU A 205 -4.76 -12.25 -6.55
CA LEU A 205 -4.15 -13.06 -5.49
C LEU A 205 -3.10 -14.02 -6.03
N SER A 206 -3.29 -14.55 -7.25
CA SER A 206 -2.26 -15.33 -7.95
C SER A 206 -1.01 -14.46 -8.19
N GLN A 207 -1.19 -13.24 -8.69
CA GLN A 207 -0.07 -12.30 -8.87
C GLN A 207 0.56 -11.89 -7.55
N TYR A 208 -0.26 -11.64 -6.51
CA TYR A 208 0.25 -11.33 -5.16
C TYR A 208 1.18 -12.42 -4.63
N ARG A 209 0.85 -13.71 -4.81
CA ARG A 209 1.71 -14.83 -4.39
C ARG A 209 3.05 -14.82 -5.12
N ASN A 210 3.07 -14.47 -6.40
CA ASN A 210 4.30 -14.34 -7.18
C ASN A 210 5.19 -13.19 -6.69
N ASP A 211 4.57 -12.06 -6.31
CA ASP A 211 5.26 -10.87 -5.83
C ASP A 211 5.63 -10.96 -4.33
N CYS A 212 5.03 -11.89 -3.58
CA CYS A 212 5.17 -11.97 -2.13
C CYS A 212 6.51 -12.60 -1.72
N VAL A 213 7.46 -11.75 -1.36
CA VAL A 213 8.80 -12.19 -0.89
C VAL A 213 8.80 -12.88 0.47
N THR A 214 7.67 -12.89 1.18
CA THR A 214 7.53 -13.58 2.47
C THR A 214 7.31 -15.08 2.30
N ILE A 215 6.68 -15.52 1.22
CA ILE A 215 6.44 -16.94 0.94
C ILE A 215 7.77 -17.69 0.82
N GLY A 216 7.84 -18.85 1.45
CA GLY A 216 9.03 -19.70 1.48
C GLY A 216 10.03 -19.36 2.59
N GLN A 217 9.85 -18.25 3.31
CA GLN A 217 10.78 -17.78 4.34
C GLN A 217 10.40 -18.25 5.75
N GLU A 218 11.41 -18.38 6.62
CA GLU A 218 11.20 -18.48 8.05
C GLU A 218 10.75 -17.14 8.60
N VAL A 219 9.69 -17.14 9.39
CA VAL A 219 9.04 -15.93 9.89
C VAL A 219 8.84 -16.00 11.41
N SER A 220 8.89 -14.84 12.03
CA SER A 220 8.50 -14.64 13.43
C SER A 220 7.17 -13.88 13.47
N LEU A 221 6.16 -14.51 14.02
CA LEU A 221 4.83 -13.94 14.24
C LEU A 221 4.79 -13.30 15.63
N VAL A 222 4.59 -11.99 15.70
CA VAL A 222 4.61 -11.24 16.96
C VAL A 222 3.21 -10.72 17.28
N ARG A 223 2.63 -11.17 18.39
CA ARG A 223 1.35 -10.73 18.95
C ARG A 223 1.56 -10.26 20.40
N GLY A 224 1.64 -8.95 20.63
CA GLY A 224 2.04 -8.43 21.91
C GLY A 224 3.45 -8.93 22.30
N ASP A 225 3.55 -9.60 23.44
CA ASP A 225 4.80 -10.21 23.94
C ASP A 225 5.02 -11.64 23.42
N GLU A 226 4.01 -12.24 22.78
CA GLU A 226 4.11 -13.58 22.21
C GLU A 226 4.84 -13.55 20.88
N VAL A 227 5.84 -14.43 20.74
CA VAL A 227 6.59 -14.66 19.50
C VAL A 227 6.51 -16.13 19.13
N ARG A 228 5.94 -16.42 17.96
CA ARG A 228 5.89 -17.76 17.37
C ARG A 228 6.71 -17.80 16.11
N HIS A 229 7.45 -18.88 15.88
CA HIS A 229 8.27 -19.08 14.70
C HIS A 229 7.65 -20.13 13.79
N GLY A 230 7.75 -19.92 12.48
CA GLY A 230 7.24 -20.86 11.49
C GLY A 230 7.71 -20.51 10.10
N LYS A 231 7.36 -21.34 9.13
CA LYS A 231 7.65 -21.12 7.72
C LYS A 231 6.41 -20.65 6.98
N ALA A 232 6.49 -19.50 6.33
CA ALA A 232 5.44 -18.98 5.45
C ALA A 232 5.34 -19.86 4.20
N LEU A 233 4.17 -20.44 3.95
CA LEU A 233 3.96 -21.37 2.84
C LEU A 233 3.24 -20.73 1.66
N ASP A 234 2.20 -19.92 1.95
CA ASP A 234 1.30 -19.38 0.95
C ASP A 234 0.53 -18.16 1.49
N VAL A 235 -0.28 -17.55 0.64
CA VAL A 235 -1.32 -16.57 1.00
C VAL A 235 -2.66 -17.12 0.50
N ASP A 236 -3.65 -17.24 1.39
CA ASP A 236 -4.95 -17.80 1.07
C ASP A 236 -5.86 -16.85 0.27
N ALA A 237 -7.10 -17.28 0.02
CA ALA A 237 -8.10 -16.51 -0.74
C ALA A 237 -8.55 -15.20 -0.03
N GLU A 238 -8.32 -15.09 1.26
CA GLU A 238 -8.65 -13.89 2.05
C GLU A 238 -7.43 -12.96 2.26
N GLY A 239 -6.25 -13.34 1.75
CA GLY A 239 -5.00 -12.60 1.92
C GLY A 239 -4.29 -12.90 3.24
N ALA A 240 -4.71 -13.92 4.00
CA ALA A 240 -4.04 -14.36 5.21
C ALA A 240 -2.77 -15.16 4.88
N LEU A 241 -1.73 -15.01 5.72
CA LEU A 241 -0.48 -15.76 5.55
C LEU A 241 -0.64 -17.17 6.11
N VAL A 242 -0.43 -18.17 5.27
CA VAL A 242 -0.44 -19.59 5.68
C VAL A 242 0.94 -19.94 6.22
N VAL A 243 1.02 -20.31 7.50
CA VAL A 243 2.29 -20.58 8.20
C VAL A 243 2.28 -22.01 8.75
N ARG A 244 3.37 -22.75 8.48
CA ARG A 244 3.63 -24.05 9.08
C ARG A 244 4.56 -23.89 10.28
N PHE A 245 4.15 -24.45 11.41
CA PHE A 245 4.90 -24.43 12.67
C PHE A 245 5.79 -25.66 12.85
N PRO A 246 6.75 -25.65 13.81
CA PRO A 246 7.70 -26.73 14.02
C PRO A 246 7.06 -28.10 14.36
N ASP A 247 5.87 -28.11 14.96
CA ASP A 247 5.08 -29.33 15.26
C ASP A 247 4.34 -29.88 14.03
N GLY A 248 4.45 -29.22 12.87
CA GLY A 248 3.87 -29.63 11.60
C GLY A 248 2.47 -29.07 11.34
N HIS A 249 1.78 -28.47 12.31
CA HIS A 249 0.48 -27.87 12.04
C HIS A 249 0.59 -26.60 11.17
N THR A 250 -0.48 -26.29 10.46
CA THR A 250 -0.57 -25.12 9.58
C THR A 250 -1.72 -24.23 10.02
N GLU A 251 -1.49 -22.92 10.04
CA GLU A 251 -2.48 -21.91 10.46
C GLU A 251 -2.51 -20.77 9.43
N ALA A 252 -3.69 -20.24 9.12
CA ALA A 252 -3.88 -19.00 8.38
C ALA A 252 -3.85 -17.82 9.37
N VAL A 253 -2.94 -16.89 9.19
CA VAL A 253 -2.66 -15.78 10.11
C VAL A 253 -3.09 -14.48 9.48
N ASN A 254 -4.00 -13.76 10.15
CA ASN A 254 -4.48 -12.47 9.68
C ASN A 254 -3.54 -11.32 10.06
N SER A 255 -3.39 -10.38 9.15
CA SER A 255 -2.49 -9.22 9.31
C SER A 255 -2.87 -8.27 10.45
N GLY A 256 -4.15 -8.25 10.85
CA GLY A 256 -4.64 -7.50 12.01
C GLY A 256 -4.13 -8.04 13.36
N GLU A 257 -3.79 -9.32 13.42
CA GLU A 257 -3.45 -10.03 14.64
C GLU A 257 -1.95 -10.05 14.93
N VAL A 258 -1.12 -10.13 13.90
CA VAL A 258 0.34 -10.31 14.06
C VAL A 258 1.18 -9.33 13.25
N SER A 259 2.43 -9.13 13.67
CA SER A 259 3.50 -8.56 12.86
C SER A 259 4.41 -9.68 12.40
N VAL A 260 4.77 -9.71 11.13
CA VAL A 260 5.76 -10.64 10.58
C VAL A 260 7.13 -9.99 10.59
N ARG A 261 8.11 -10.65 11.21
CA ARG A 261 9.51 -10.20 11.31
C ARG A 261 10.45 -11.27 10.78
N GLY A 262 11.68 -10.93 10.54
CA GLY A 262 12.75 -11.87 10.26
C GLY A 262 13.41 -11.78 8.90
N MET A 263 12.73 -11.29 7.87
CA MET A 263 13.28 -11.29 6.52
C MET A 263 14.33 -10.19 6.24
N TYR A 264 14.20 -9.01 6.85
CA TYR A 264 15.02 -7.86 6.50
C TYR A 264 15.51 -7.05 7.70
N GLY A 265 15.55 -7.66 8.89
CA GLY A 265 15.99 -6.97 10.10
C GLY A 265 15.05 -5.86 10.56
N TYR A 266 13.79 -5.84 10.12
CA TYR A 266 12.77 -4.96 10.70
C TYR A 266 12.48 -5.42 12.11
N VAL A 267 12.85 -4.61 13.06
CA VAL A 267 12.55 -4.79 14.47
C VAL A 267 11.12 -4.36 14.76
#